data_3bfb64bf8c3830586948c10c0823fb40
#
_entry.id   3bfb64bf8c3830586948c10c0823fb40
#
_cell.length_a   1.000
_cell.length_b   1.000
_cell.length_c   1.000
_cell.angle_alpha   90.00
_cell.angle_beta   90.00
_cell.angle_gamma   90.00
#
_symmetry.space_group_name_H-M   'P 1'
#
loop_
_entity.id
_entity.type
_entity.pdbx_description
1 polymer ?
#
loop_
_entity_poly.entity_id
_entity_poly.type
_entity_poly.pdbx_seq_one_letter_code
_entity_poly.pdbx_strand_id
1 'polypeptide(L)'
;LHYDTQTKWAEVVGASNIYSGEDRMYTEHGFYNSEKNSVRLFKNTQAFGKDRVMTGDTVYYDKKSGIMEAHRNVSCLDLKNKNCLTGHYAWYNELTGEALATDSALARDFSQGKDTLYVHADTLRMFTYNMNTDSVYRVLHGYFHTRAYRKDMQAVADSLVFTTKTNKVTLYRDPIVWNDTKQIVGEEINVFLNDSTIDSVYVDRQAMMVERLDSVHFN
;
A
#
# COMPACT_ATOMS: atom_id res chain seq x y z
N LEU A 1 10.94 31.50 9.61
CA LEU A 1 9.64 31.21 10.22
C LEU A 1 8.86 32.50 10.42
N HIS A 2 7.66 32.59 9.86
CA HIS A 2 6.70 33.67 10.12
C HIS A 2 5.51 33.09 10.88
N TYR A 3 5.10 33.73 11.96
CA TYR A 3 3.96 33.28 12.78
C TYR A 3 2.92 34.37 12.90
N ASP A 4 1.70 34.07 12.48
CA ASP A 4 0.54 34.95 12.64
C ASP A 4 -0.20 34.57 13.94
N THR A 5 -0.18 35.50 14.90
CA THR A 5 -0.78 35.30 16.22
C THR A 5 -2.32 35.33 16.21
N GLN A 6 -2.95 35.85 15.15
CA GLN A 6 -4.41 35.88 15.02
C GLN A 6 -4.91 34.57 14.40
N THR A 7 -4.33 34.15 13.30
CA THR A 7 -4.74 32.93 12.56
C THR A 7 -4.10 31.67 13.09
N LYS A 8 -3.07 31.78 13.96
CA LYS A 8 -2.28 30.67 14.53
C LYS A 8 -1.52 29.85 13.47
N TRP A 9 -1.31 30.43 12.30
CA TRP A 9 -0.47 29.82 11.26
C TRP A 9 0.99 30.25 11.40
N ALA A 10 1.87 29.27 11.29
CA ALA A 10 3.30 29.45 11.15
C ALA A 10 3.69 29.06 9.72
N GLU A 11 4.36 29.97 9.02
CA GLU A 11 4.96 29.69 7.71
C GLU A 11 6.41 29.27 7.88
N VAL A 12 6.77 28.13 7.30
CA VAL A 12 8.11 27.59 7.24
C VAL A 12 8.69 27.94 5.85
N VAL A 13 9.77 28.71 5.83
CA VAL A 13 10.46 29.13 4.61
C VAL A 13 11.87 28.55 4.61
N GLY A 14 12.20 27.74 3.60
CA GLY A 14 13.48 27.03 3.48
C GLY A 14 13.51 25.70 4.24
N ALA A 15 14.54 24.93 3.96
CA ALA A 15 14.75 23.59 4.51
C ALA A 15 14.65 23.57 6.06
N SER A 16 13.67 22.88 6.57
CA SER A 16 13.34 22.89 7.99
C SER A 16 12.88 21.54 8.50
N ASN A 17 13.20 21.24 9.76
CA ASN A 17 12.64 20.13 10.50
C ASN A 17 11.63 20.65 11.52
N ILE A 18 10.46 20.01 11.56
CA ILE A 18 9.39 20.27 12.51
C ILE A 18 9.30 19.05 13.42
N TYR A 19 9.32 19.25 14.73
CA TYR A 19 9.24 18.16 15.72
C TYR A 19 7.94 18.26 16.49
N SER A 20 7.26 17.13 16.67
CA SER A 20 6.05 17.01 17.47
C SER A 20 6.09 15.70 18.25
N GLY A 21 6.54 15.75 19.52
CA GLY A 21 6.82 14.54 20.30
C GLY A 21 7.95 13.72 19.67
N GLU A 22 7.69 12.46 19.36
CA GLU A 22 8.63 11.55 18.68
C GLU A 22 8.62 11.70 17.15
N ASP A 23 7.63 12.41 16.61
CA ASP A 23 7.48 12.59 15.16
C ASP A 23 8.36 13.73 14.65
N ARG A 24 8.93 13.54 13.47
CA ARG A 24 9.73 14.54 12.76
C ARG A 24 9.19 14.72 11.36
N MET A 25 9.02 15.94 10.92
CA MET A 25 8.69 16.27 9.53
C MET A 25 9.78 17.14 8.95
N TYR A 26 10.17 16.86 7.71
CA TYR A 26 11.07 17.69 6.91
C TYR A 26 10.29 18.30 5.76
N THR A 27 10.55 19.58 5.47
CA THR A 27 10.01 20.26 4.30
C THR A 27 10.90 21.45 3.92
N GLU A 28 10.82 21.88 2.67
CA GLU A 28 11.48 23.11 2.23
C GLU A 28 10.56 24.33 2.27
N HIS A 29 9.24 24.11 2.31
CA HIS A 29 8.24 25.15 2.50
C HIS A 29 6.97 24.56 3.06
N GLY A 30 6.28 25.26 3.96
CA GLY A 30 5.02 24.75 4.48
C GLY A 30 4.36 25.69 5.49
N PHE A 31 3.19 25.26 5.95
CA PHE A 31 2.39 25.95 6.95
C PHE A 31 1.98 24.97 8.05
N TYR A 32 2.07 25.42 9.28
CA TYR A 32 1.59 24.71 10.45
C TYR A 32 0.59 25.59 11.22
N ASN A 33 -0.57 25.02 11.55
CA ASN A 33 -1.53 25.67 12.42
C ASN A 33 -1.44 25.06 13.83
N SER A 34 -1.03 25.88 14.82
CA SER A 34 -0.79 25.41 16.17
C SER A 34 -2.06 25.13 16.97
N GLU A 35 -3.20 25.73 16.62
CA GLU A 35 -4.49 25.50 17.26
C GLU A 35 -5.18 24.25 16.71
N LYS A 36 -5.19 24.10 15.39
CA LYS A 36 -5.82 22.98 14.71
C LYS A 36 -4.94 21.74 14.64
N ASN A 37 -3.65 21.85 14.95
CA ASN A 37 -2.64 20.82 14.74
C ASN A 37 -2.70 20.25 13.32
N SER A 38 -2.77 21.14 12.33
CA SER A 38 -2.79 20.78 10.92
C SER A 38 -1.57 21.32 10.21
N VAL A 39 -1.06 20.55 9.24
CA VAL A 39 0.10 20.90 8.41
C VAL A 39 -0.23 20.87 6.94
N ARG A 40 0.45 21.74 6.19
CA ARG A 40 0.49 21.76 4.74
C ARG A 40 1.95 21.95 4.33
N LEU A 41 2.56 20.89 3.85
CA LEU A 41 3.99 20.86 3.52
C LEU A 41 4.18 20.69 2.02
N PHE A 42 5.16 21.40 1.48
CA PHE A 42 5.44 21.47 0.05
C PHE A 42 6.93 21.29 -0.19
N LYS A 43 7.29 20.70 -1.33
CA LYS A 43 8.66 20.43 -1.77
C LYS A 43 9.44 19.48 -0.87
N ASN A 44 9.73 18.33 -1.41
CA ASN A 44 10.58 17.30 -0.77
C ASN A 44 10.15 16.96 0.66
N THR A 45 8.84 16.76 0.86
CA THR A 45 8.31 16.52 2.19
C THR A 45 8.56 15.08 2.64
N GLN A 46 9.01 14.95 3.88
CA GLN A 46 9.19 13.67 4.54
C GLN A 46 8.61 13.74 5.96
N ALA A 47 7.75 12.79 6.30
CA ALA A 47 7.21 12.63 7.64
C ALA A 47 7.73 11.31 8.23
N PHE A 48 8.36 11.41 9.40
CA PHE A 48 8.93 10.29 10.13
C PHE A 48 8.15 10.11 11.43
N GLY A 49 7.41 9.04 11.56
CA GLY A 49 6.87 8.56 12.82
C GLY A 49 7.74 7.42 13.37
N LYS A 50 7.34 6.85 14.49
CA LYS A 50 8.07 5.77 15.16
C LYS A 50 8.40 4.59 14.25
N ASP A 51 7.42 4.11 13.51
CA ASP A 51 7.53 2.91 12.67
C ASP A 51 7.14 3.20 11.20
N ARG A 52 6.98 4.46 10.81
CA ARG A 52 6.50 4.85 9.48
C ARG A 52 7.27 6.01 8.91
N VAL A 53 7.49 5.96 7.61
CA VAL A 53 8.05 7.06 6.83
C VAL A 53 7.12 7.33 5.66
N MET A 54 6.64 8.57 5.56
CA MET A 54 5.88 9.03 4.40
C MET A 54 6.67 10.10 3.66
N THR A 55 6.71 10.00 2.36
CA THR A 55 7.31 11.00 1.48
C THR A 55 6.32 11.43 0.41
N GLY A 56 6.48 12.64 -0.09
CA GLY A 56 5.70 13.20 -1.19
C GLY A 56 6.18 14.60 -1.52
N ASP A 57 5.84 15.10 -2.71
CA ASP A 57 6.14 16.51 -3.05
C ASP A 57 5.29 17.45 -2.19
N THR A 58 4.06 17.05 -1.88
CA THR A 58 3.13 17.79 -1.03
C THR A 58 2.47 16.84 -0.06
N VAL A 59 2.40 17.23 1.23
CA VAL A 59 1.72 16.46 2.28
C VAL A 59 0.80 17.39 3.08
N TYR A 60 -0.43 16.96 3.28
CA TYR A 60 -1.41 17.58 4.17
C TYR A 60 -1.70 16.61 5.31
N TYR A 61 -1.79 17.13 6.53
CA TYR A 61 -2.19 16.35 7.69
C TYR A 61 -3.11 17.18 8.58
N ASP A 62 -4.18 16.57 9.01
CA ASP A 62 -5.12 17.13 9.98
C ASP A 62 -5.28 16.15 11.15
N LYS A 63 -4.78 16.55 12.33
CA LYS A 63 -4.77 15.72 13.52
C LYS A 63 -6.17 15.39 14.03
N LYS A 64 -7.14 16.27 13.83
CA LYS A 64 -8.51 16.07 14.32
C LYS A 64 -9.22 14.95 13.57
N SER A 65 -9.08 14.93 12.27
CA SER A 65 -9.65 13.87 11.42
C SER A 65 -8.75 12.63 11.35
N GLY A 66 -7.47 12.75 11.71
CA GLY A 66 -6.47 11.71 11.54
C GLY A 66 -6.10 11.46 10.08
N ILE A 67 -6.48 12.36 9.18
CA ILE A 67 -6.27 12.19 7.74
C ILE A 67 -4.96 12.81 7.32
N MET A 68 -4.15 12.04 6.63
CA MET A 68 -2.94 12.46 5.94
C MET A 68 -3.12 12.22 4.44
N GLU A 69 -2.84 13.22 3.63
CA GLU A 69 -2.85 13.15 2.16
C GLU A 69 -1.47 13.50 1.62
N ALA A 70 -1.05 12.80 0.57
CA ALA A 70 0.20 13.08 -0.11
C ALA A 70 0.01 13.06 -1.63
N HIS A 71 0.72 13.94 -2.31
CA HIS A 71 0.64 14.12 -3.75
C HIS A 71 2.02 14.09 -4.37
N ARG A 72 2.14 13.43 -5.51
CA ARG A 72 3.32 13.22 -6.34
C ARG A 72 4.46 12.52 -5.59
N ASN A 73 5.05 11.54 -6.25
CA ASN A 73 6.17 10.77 -5.69
C ASN A 73 5.90 10.22 -4.29
N VAL A 74 4.66 9.75 -4.08
CA VAL A 74 4.24 9.31 -2.75
C VAL A 74 4.86 7.95 -2.45
N SER A 75 5.44 7.83 -1.25
CA SER A 75 5.87 6.57 -0.68
C SER A 75 5.50 6.53 0.80
N CYS A 76 4.83 5.46 1.20
CA CYS A 76 4.39 5.20 2.56
C CYS A 76 5.04 3.88 3.00
N LEU A 77 6.09 3.96 3.79
CA LEU A 77 6.85 2.81 4.30
C LEU A 77 6.44 2.52 5.74
N ASP A 78 5.97 1.31 6.00
CA ASP A 78 5.68 0.79 7.35
C ASP A 78 6.82 -0.18 7.73
N LEU A 79 7.70 0.28 8.60
CA LEU A 79 8.89 -0.47 9.04
C LEU A 79 8.51 -1.64 9.94
N LYS A 80 7.48 -1.48 10.76
CA LYS A 80 7.00 -2.52 11.68
C LYS A 80 6.39 -3.69 10.93
N ASN A 81 5.51 -3.40 9.99
CA ASN A 81 4.81 -4.42 9.20
C ASN A 81 5.58 -4.80 7.92
N LYS A 82 6.74 -4.17 7.66
CA LYS A 82 7.60 -4.44 6.51
C LYS A 82 6.86 -4.39 5.17
N ASN A 83 6.15 -3.30 4.94
CA ASN A 83 5.46 -3.04 3.68
C ASN A 83 5.64 -1.60 3.23
N CYS A 84 5.37 -1.36 1.96
CA CYS A 84 5.46 -0.04 1.37
C CYS A 84 4.35 0.13 0.33
N LEU A 85 3.68 1.27 0.35
CA LEU A 85 2.71 1.68 -0.64
C LEU A 85 3.23 2.92 -1.37
N THR A 86 3.21 2.90 -2.70
CA THR A 86 3.64 4.02 -3.54
C THR A 86 2.57 4.38 -4.57
N GLY A 87 2.57 5.63 -5.05
CA GLY A 87 1.66 6.13 -6.06
C GLY A 87 1.89 7.62 -6.33
N HIS A 88 1.09 8.22 -7.20
CA HIS A 88 1.11 9.68 -7.40
C HIS A 88 0.17 10.42 -6.44
N TYR A 89 -0.82 9.74 -5.91
CA TYR A 89 -1.69 10.22 -4.84
C TYR A 89 -1.90 9.10 -3.82
N ALA A 90 -1.84 9.46 -2.55
CA ALA A 90 -2.26 8.57 -1.46
C ALA A 90 -2.87 9.35 -0.30
N TRP A 91 -3.76 8.70 0.43
CA TRP A 91 -4.19 9.16 1.74
C TRP A 91 -4.23 8.00 2.74
N TYR A 92 -4.10 8.36 4.01
CA TYR A 92 -4.15 7.44 5.13
C TYR A 92 -4.94 8.08 6.27
N ASN A 93 -5.80 7.30 6.91
CA ASN A 93 -6.49 7.69 8.12
C ASN A 93 -5.92 6.91 9.31
N GLU A 94 -5.24 7.60 10.22
CA GLU A 94 -4.62 6.97 11.39
C GLU A 94 -5.62 6.46 12.43
N LEU A 95 -6.86 6.99 12.45
CA LEU A 95 -7.90 6.59 13.39
C LEU A 95 -8.58 5.29 12.98
N THR A 96 -8.69 5.04 11.68
CA THR A 96 -9.34 3.84 11.13
C THR A 96 -8.37 2.82 10.56
N GLY A 97 -7.12 3.23 10.29
CA GLY A 97 -6.13 2.42 9.59
C GLY A 97 -6.47 2.17 8.11
N GLU A 98 -7.36 2.98 7.55
CA GLU A 98 -7.72 2.92 6.13
C GLU A 98 -6.71 3.70 5.28
N ALA A 99 -6.35 3.15 4.13
CA ALA A 99 -5.43 3.79 3.20
C ALA A 99 -5.88 3.61 1.76
N LEU A 100 -5.50 4.56 0.91
CA LEU A 100 -5.71 4.50 -0.54
C LEU A 100 -4.46 5.03 -1.24
N ALA A 101 -4.11 4.41 -2.35
CA ALA A 101 -3.16 4.95 -3.32
C ALA A 101 -3.71 4.77 -4.73
N THR A 102 -3.46 5.72 -5.59
CA THR A 102 -3.88 5.69 -7.00
C THR A 102 -2.82 6.33 -7.90
N ASP A 103 -3.04 6.24 -9.21
CA ASP A 103 -2.11 6.67 -10.24
C ASP A 103 -0.75 5.96 -10.11
N SER A 104 -0.65 4.80 -10.72
CA SER A 104 0.49 3.88 -10.62
C SER A 104 0.70 3.32 -9.21
N ALA A 105 -0.40 2.96 -8.55
CA ALA A 105 -0.34 2.41 -7.21
C ALA A 105 0.41 1.06 -7.17
N LEU A 106 1.38 0.95 -6.27
CA LEU A 106 2.18 -0.26 -6.07
C LEU A 106 2.33 -0.54 -4.58
N ALA A 107 1.83 -1.67 -4.13
CA ALA A 107 2.11 -2.22 -2.80
C ALA A 107 3.25 -3.23 -2.88
N ARG A 108 4.14 -3.18 -1.89
CA ARG A 108 5.25 -4.12 -1.70
C ARG A 108 5.16 -4.68 -0.28
N ASP A 109 5.08 -5.99 -0.15
CA ASP A 109 5.15 -6.69 1.12
C ASP A 109 6.44 -7.51 1.17
N PHE A 110 7.33 -7.16 2.09
CA PHE A 110 8.61 -7.82 2.35
C PHE A 110 8.68 -8.40 3.77
N SER A 111 7.52 -8.63 4.40
CA SER A 111 7.40 -9.21 5.73
C SER A 111 7.93 -10.64 5.80
N GLN A 112 7.84 -11.36 4.69
CA GLN A 112 8.22 -12.78 4.56
C GLN A 112 9.72 -13.04 4.35
N GLY A 113 10.57 -12.04 4.42
CA GLY A 113 12.02 -12.13 4.59
C GLY A 113 12.86 -12.44 3.36
N LYS A 114 12.46 -13.33 2.46
CA LYS A 114 13.26 -13.71 1.27
C LYS A 114 12.72 -13.17 -0.03
N ASP A 115 11.41 -13.14 -0.19
CA ASP A 115 10.77 -12.74 -1.44
C ASP A 115 9.70 -11.66 -1.18
N THR A 116 9.78 -10.59 -1.94
CA THR A 116 8.81 -9.49 -1.86
C THR A 116 7.61 -9.80 -2.75
N LEU A 117 6.41 -9.67 -2.19
CA LEU A 117 5.19 -9.62 -2.97
C LEU A 117 4.96 -8.19 -3.47
N TYR A 118 4.82 -8.04 -4.77
CA TYR A 118 4.45 -6.80 -5.44
C TYR A 118 3.01 -6.90 -5.93
N VAL A 119 2.20 -5.90 -5.62
CA VAL A 119 0.83 -5.78 -6.11
C VAL A 119 0.64 -4.42 -6.73
N HIS A 120 0.37 -4.38 -8.02
CA HIS A 120 0.06 -3.18 -8.78
C HIS A 120 -1.41 -3.16 -9.18
N ALA A 121 -2.02 -1.98 -9.17
CA ALA A 121 -3.36 -1.72 -9.70
C ALA A 121 -3.50 -0.23 -10.06
N ASP A 122 -4.57 0.14 -10.78
CA ASP A 122 -4.89 1.55 -10.98
C ASP A 122 -5.17 2.23 -9.64
N THR A 123 -5.89 1.53 -8.76
CA THR A 123 -6.15 1.97 -7.38
C THR A 123 -5.97 0.81 -6.40
N LEU A 124 -5.24 1.05 -5.33
CA LEU A 124 -5.12 0.16 -4.18
C LEU A 124 -5.81 0.79 -2.97
N ARG A 125 -6.68 0.04 -2.30
CA ARG A 125 -7.36 0.48 -1.08
C ARG A 125 -7.20 -0.56 0.01
N MET A 126 -6.71 -0.14 1.17
CA MET A 126 -6.49 -1.00 2.32
C MET A 126 -7.47 -0.66 3.43
N PHE A 127 -8.04 -1.70 4.02
CA PHE A 127 -8.87 -1.61 5.21
C PHE A 127 -8.19 -2.35 6.36
N THR A 128 -8.18 -1.76 7.55
CA THR A 128 -7.69 -2.39 8.76
C THR A 128 -8.86 -2.73 9.67
N TYR A 129 -8.96 -3.99 10.04
CA TYR A 129 -9.99 -4.50 10.95
C TYR A 129 -9.39 -4.85 12.31
N ASN A 130 -10.18 -4.70 13.35
CA ASN A 130 -9.77 -4.96 14.74
C ASN A 130 -8.50 -4.17 15.13
N MET A 131 -8.41 -2.93 14.68
CA MET A 131 -7.27 -2.07 14.95
C MET A 131 -7.01 -1.96 16.46
N ASN A 132 -5.73 -1.96 16.85
CA ASN A 132 -5.29 -1.95 18.25
C ASN A 132 -5.67 -3.19 19.10
N THR A 133 -5.95 -4.31 18.47
CA THR A 133 -6.14 -5.60 19.14
C THR A 133 -5.14 -6.65 18.61
N ASP A 134 -4.97 -7.75 19.34
CA ASP A 134 -4.10 -8.86 18.91
C ASP A 134 -4.65 -9.60 17.68
N SER A 135 -5.92 -9.39 17.34
CA SER A 135 -6.58 -9.99 16.18
C SER A 135 -6.66 -9.05 14.98
N VAL A 136 -5.79 -8.03 14.92
CA VAL A 136 -5.73 -7.09 13.79
C VAL A 136 -5.41 -7.81 12.49
N TYR A 137 -6.17 -7.51 11.44
CA TYR A 137 -5.88 -7.97 10.08
C TYR A 137 -6.20 -6.88 9.06
N ARG A 138 -5.66 -7.04 7.86
CA ARG A 138 -5.84 -6.09 6.76
C ARG A 138 -6.41 -6.77 5.54
N VAL A 139 -7.21 -6.00 4.80
CA VAL A 139 -7.74 -6.40 3.49
C VAL A 139 -7.32 -5.34 2.49
N LEU A 140 -6.58 -5.75 1.47
CA LEU A 140 -6.15 -4.91 0.36
C LEU A 140 -7.04 -5.23 -0.85
N HIS A 141 -7.67 -4.20 -1.40
CA HIS A 141 -8.39 -4.26 -2.68
C HIS A 141 -7.54 -3.60 -3.76
N GLY A 142 -7.32 -4.30 -4.85
CA GLY A 142 -6.79 -3.77 -6.10
C GLY A 142 -7.92 -3.64 -7.12
N TYR A 143 -8.07 -2.45 -7.68
CA TYR A 143 -9.11 -2.14 -8.67
C TYR A 143 -8.44 -1.82 -10.00
N PHE A 144 -8.87 -2.53 -11.01
CA PHE A 144 -8.49 -2.44 -12.41
C PHE A 144 -7.02 -2.71 -12.71
N HIS A 145 -6.79 -3.47 -13.77
CA HIS A 145 -5.47 -3.81 -14.32
C HIS A 145 -4.50 -4.37 -13.26
N THR A 146 -5.03 -5.22 -12.38
CA THR A 146 -4.22 -5.74 -11.27
C THR A 146 -3.16 -6.71 -11.74
N ARG A 147 -1.99 -6.60 -11.14
CA ARG A 147 -0.86 -7.50 -11.35
C ARG A 147 -0.24 -7.81 -10.02
N ALA A 148 -0.02 -9.08 -9.76
CA ALA A 148 0.74 -9.53 -8.60
C ALA A 148 1.99 -10.27 -9.07
N TYR A 149 3.09 -10.03 -8.39
CA TYR A 149 4.36 -10.69 -8.66
C TYR A 149 5.04 -11.07 -7.35
N ARG A 150 5.43 -12.31 -7.26
CA ARG A 150 6.40 -12.86 -6.33
C ARG A 150 7.28 -13.84 -7.12
N LYS A 151 8.45 -14.19 -6.61
CA LYS A 151 9.39 -15.04 -7.35
C LYS A 151 8.78 -16.36 -7.86
N ASP A 152 7.91 -16.97 -7.07
CA ASP A 152 7.24 -18.24 -7.36
C ASP A 152 5.86 -18.07 -8.02
N MET A 153 5.38 -16.84 -8.20
CA MET A 153 4.04 -16.57 -8.70
C MET A 153 3.98 -15.27 -9.49
N GLN A 154 3.26 -15.30 -10.59
CA GLN A 154 2.79 -14.11 -11.29
C GLN A 154 1.28 -14.22 -11.48
N ALA A 155 0.59 -13.11 -11.39
CA ALA A 155 -0.85 -13.08 -11.62
C ALA A 155 -1.29 -11.78 -12.27
N VAL A 156 -2.31 -11.88 -13.13
CA VAL A 156 -3.03 -10.74 -13.68
C VAL A 156 -4.53 -10.97 -13.51
N ALA A 157 -5.28 -9.91 -13.28
CA ALA A 157 -6.72 -9.92 -13.19
C ALA A 157 -7.27 -8.50 -13.40
N ASP A 158 -8.58 -8.35 -13.57
CA ASP A 158 -9.20 -7.02 -13.49
C ASP A 158 -9.07 -6.47 -12.07
N SER A 159 -9.44 -7.27 -11.08
CA SER A 159 -9.44 -6.87 -9.68
C SER A 159 -8.92 -7.98 -8.77
N LEU A 160 -8.39 -7.60 -7.62
CA LEU A 160 -7.95 -8.56 -6.60
C LEU A 160 -8.36 -8.13 -5.19
N VAL A 161 -8.48 -9.11 -4.30
CA VAL A 161 -8.60 -8.92 -2.86
C VAL A 161 -7.57 -9.79 -2.16
N PHE A 162 -6.71 -9.18 -1.34
CA PHE A 162 -5.78 -9.89 -0.46
C PHE A 162 -6.19 -9.68 0.99
N THR A 163 -6.26 -10.75 1.76
CA THR A 163 -6.51 -10.68 3.20
C THR A 163 -5.38 -11.32 4.00
N THR A 164 -4.84 -10.57 4.97
CA THR A 164 -3.81 -11.09 5.88
C THR A 164 -4.39 -12.04 6.94
N LYS A 165 -5.71 -12.10 7.11
CA LYS A 165 -6.37 -12.99 8.07
C LYS A 165 -6.18 -14.47 7.72
N THR A 166 -6.19 -14.77 6.43
CA THR A 166 -6.08 -16.15 5.91
C THR A 166 -4.95 -16.28 4.89
N ASN A 167 -4.14 -15.24 4.70
CA ASN A 167 -3.10 -15.15 3.67
C ASN A 167 -3.62 -15.56 2.28
N LYS A 168 -4.82 -15.07 1.93
CA LYS A 168 -5.51 -15.43 0.70
C LYS A 168 -5.55 -14.26 -0.26
N VAL A 169 -5.17 -14.51 -1.52
CA VAL A 169 -5.43 -13.62 -2.67
C VAL A 169 -6.59 -14.19 -3.46
N THR A 170 -7.61 -13.41 -3.70
CA THR A 170 -8.71 -13.72 -4.62
C THR A 170 -8.61 -12.81 -5.84
N LEU A 171 -8.60 -13.40 -7.01
CA LEU A 171 -8.48 -12.74 -8.31
C LEU A 171 -9.79 -12.87 -9.07
N TYR A 172 -10.29 -11.77 -9.62
CA TYR A 172 -11.60 -11.67 -10.25
C TYR A 172 -11.49 -11.22 -11.70
N ARG A 173 -12.43 -11.68 -12.53
CA ARG A 173 -12.61 -11.32 -13.93
C ARG A 173 -11.41 -11.65 -14.80
N ASP A 174 -11.49 -12.81 -15.43
CA ASP A 174 -10.49 -13.36 -16.32
C ASP A 174 -9.06 -13.44 -15.73
N PRO A 175 -8.92 -13.95 -14.49
CA PRO A 175 -7.62 -14.07 -13.87
C PRO A 175 -6.76 -15.09 -14.57
N ILE A 176 -5.44 -14.80 -14.62
CA ILE A 176 -4.41 -15.76 -15.03
C ILE A 176 -3.36 -15.78 -13.93
N VAL A 177 -3.01 -16.98 -13.50
CA VAL A 177 -1.92 -17.22 -12.54
C VAL A 177 -0.86 -18.10 -13.19
N TRP A 178 0.40 -17.70 -13.09
CA TRP A 178 1.55 -18.50 -13.47
C TRP A 178 2.33 -18.90 -12.23
N ASN A 179 2.67 -20.18 -12.15
CA ASN A 179 3.54 -20.73 -11.12
C ASN A 179 4.51 -21.69 -11.80
N ASP A 180 5.78 -21.32 -11.86
CA ASP A 180 6.82 -22.04 -12.59
C ASP A 180 6.43 -22.35 -14.04
N THR A 181 6.15 -23.61 -14.33
CA THR A 181 5.78 -24.12 -15.67
C THR A 181 4.28 -24.15 -15.91
N LYS A 182 3.47 -23.79 -14.91
CA LYS A 182 2.01 -23.92 -14.94
C LYS A 182 1.34 -22.57 -15.17
N GLN A 183 0.32 -22.58 -16.02
CA GLN A 183 -0.61 -21.47 -16.20
C GLN A 183 -2.01 -21.94 -15.80
N ILE A 184 -2.67 -21.18 -14.96
CA ILE A 184 -4.01 -21.46 -14.42
C ILE A 184 -4.92 -20.31 -14.82
N VAL A 185 -6.10 -20.60 -15.35
CA VAL A 185 -7.15 -19.63 -15.70
C VAL A 185 -8.50 -20.10 -15.17
N GLY A 186 -9.44 -19.18 -14.99
CA GLY A 186 -10.79 -19.44 -14.54
C GLY A 186 -11.60 -18.15 -14.40
N GLU A 187 -12.80 -18.20 -13.88
CA GLU A 187 -13.61 -17.00 -13.61
C GLU A 187 -13.18 -16.29 -12.32
N GLU A 188 -12.81 -17.07 -11.30
CA GLU A 188 -12.26 -16.61 -10.04
C GLU A 188 -11.16 -17.57 -9.61
N ILE A 189 -10.01 -17.04 -9.18
CA ILE A 189 -8.89 -17.82 -8.66
C ILE A 189 -8.59 -17.38 -7.25
N ASN A 190 -8.58 -18.34 -6.32
CA ASN A 190 -8.20 -18.17 -4.93
C ASN A 190 -6.83 -18.80 -4.71
N VAL A 191 -5.83 -17.99 -4.37
CA VAL A 191 -4.46 -18.41 -4.07
C VAL A 191 -4.24 -18.29 -2.57
N PHE A 192 -3.91 -19.39 -1.91
CA PHE A 192 -3.54 -19.44 -0.51
C PHE A 192 -2.02 -19.42 -0.39
N LEU A 193 -1.52 -18.49 0.41
CA LEU A 193 -0.10 -18.26 0.58
C LEU A 193 0.35 -18.73 1.97
N ASN A 194 1.52 -19.34 2.03
CA ASN A 194 2.26 -19.47 3.27
C ASN A 194 3.51 -18.57 3.24
N ASP A 195 4.35 -18.65 4.27
CA ASP A 195 5.49 -17.73 4.46
C ASP A 195 6.53 -17.78 3.34
N SER A 196 6.56 -18.81 2.51
CA SER A 196 7.61 -19.00 1.51
C SER A 196 7.13 -19.39 0.11
N THR A 197 5.91 -19.93 -0.02
CA THR A 197 5.41 -20.47 -1.30
C THR A 197 3.88 -20.32 -1.41
N ILE A 198 3.35 -20.66 -2.58
CA ILE A 198 1.93 -20.97 -2.74
C ILE A 198 1.64 -22.28 -1.98
N ASP A 199 0.66 -22.24 -1.08
CA ASP A 199 0.15 -23.42 -0.41
C ASP A 199 -0.82 -24.19 -1.30
N SER A 200 -1.84 -23.50 -1.80
CA SER A 200 -2.85 -24.10 -2.68
C SER A 200 -3.49 -23.06 -3.59
N VAL A 201 -4.05 -23.53 -4.70
CA VAL A 201 -4.83 -22.73 -5.64
C VAL A 201 -6.18 -23.42 -5.86
N TYR A 202 -7.24 -22.67 -5.64
CA TYR A 202 -8.61 -23.08 -5.94
C TYR A 202 -9.18 -22.20 -7.04
N VAL A 203 -9.75 -22.83 -8.07
CA VAL A 203 -10.37 -22.14 -9.21
C VAL A 203 -11.87 -22.40 -9.18
N ASP A 204 -12.65 -21.34 -9.10
CA ASP A 204 -14.09 -21.42 -9.21
C ASP A 204 -14.51 -21.17 -10.66
N ARG A 205 -15.15 -22.19 -11.23
CA ARG A 205 -15.71 -22.25 -12.59
C ARG A 205 -14.70 -22.04 -13.72
N GLN A 206 -14.97 -22.71 -14.84
CA GLN A 206 -14.18 -22.67 -16.08
C GLN A 206 -12.68 -22.87 -15.87
N ALA A 207 -12.33 -23.73 -14.92
CA ALA A 207 -10.93 -24.02 -14.58
C ALA A 207 -10.21 -24.68 -15.76
N MET A 208 -9.09 -24.09 -16.17
CA MET A 208 -8.15 -24.69 -17.10
C MET A 208 -6.73 -24.53 -16.58
N MET A 209 -5.96 -25.57 -16.64
CA MET A 209 -4.52 -25.53 -16.33
C MET A 209 -3.74 -26.05 -17.52
N VAL A 210 -2.70 -25.33 -17.88
CA VAL A 210 -1.72 -25.75 -18.90
C VAL A 210 -0.37 -25.85 -18.22
N GLU A 211 0.30 -26.98 -18.41
CA GLU A 211 1.66 -27.20 -17.91
C GLU A 211 2.62 -27.42 -19.07
N ARG A 212 3.73 -26.72 -19.07
CA ARG A 212 4.82 -26.95 -20.04
C ARG A 212 5.70 -28.08 -19.52
N LEU A 213 5.68 -29.22 -20.24
CA LEU A 213 6.48 -30.39 -19.88
C LEU A 213 7.93 -30.27 -20.33
N ASP A 214 8.17 -29.64 -21.48
CA ASP A 214 9.50 -29.31 -22.00
C ASP A 214 9.42 -28.06 -22.91
N SER A 215 10.48 -27.79 -23.70
CA SER A 215 10.51 -26.62 -24.58
C SER A 215 9.52 -26.69 -25.76
N VAL A 216 8.91 -27.85 -26.02
CA VAL A 216 8.09 -28.13 -27.21
C VAL A 216 6.68 -28.63 -26.87
N HIS A 217 6.49 -29.32 -25.75
CA HIS A 217 5.23 -29.97 -25.39
C HIS A 217 4.50 -29.21 -24.24
N PHE A 218 3.18 -29.08 -24.42
CA PHE A 218 2.26 -28.56 -23.43
C PHE A 218 1.16 -29.59 -23.15
N ASN A 219 0.70 -29.68 -21.92
CA ASN A 219 -0.42 -30.50 -21.48
C ASN A 219 -1.44 -29.68 -20.69
#